data_83712aae4af0872910beff6e31f99053
#
_entry.id   83712aae4af0872910beff6e31f99053
#
_cell.length_a   1.000
_cell.length_b   1.000
_cell.length_c   1.000
_cell.angle_alpha   90.00
_cell.angle_beta   90.00
_cell.angle_gamma   90.00
#
_symmetry.space_group_name_H-M   'P 1'
#
loop_
_entity.id
_entity.type
_entity.pdbx_description
1 polymer ?
#
loop_
_entity_poly.entity_id
_entity_poly.type
_entity_poly.pdbx_seq_one_letter_code
_entity_poly.pdbx_strand_id
1 'polypeptide(L)'
;MSINIKHGDDVVVTIKNLSFSYNSSEPLLNDIDIFIPDGSYVSIIGENGSCKSTLVKLILGLLKPQKGEIIKKSSNIGYVPQWLDGFNSDFPITVKEVLLIHLKTLKLKDTHLIDKVLDTVNMKAFKNNLIGNLSGGQKQKILIARALLGSPELLILDEPSTGIDMSSQKDIYSIIKDLNLKSNMTVIAVEHNMDAVLANSTFVYKLKDGKAFCYDIKRFKEIYENKEEFF
;
A
#
# COMPACT_ATOMS: atom_id res chain seq x y z
N MET A 1 22.63 10.61 -4.14
CA MET A 1 23.48 9.75 -3.27
C MET A 1 22.72 8.44 -3.08
N SER A 2 23.14 7.35 -3.69
CA SER A 2 22.43 6.07 -3.63
C SER A 2 22.53 5.52 -2.22
N ILE A 3 21.38 5.26 -1.58
CA ILE A 3 21.38 4.57 -0.30
C ILE A 3 21.95 3.18 -0.55
N ASN A 4 23.07 2.84 0.12
CA ASN A 4 23.63 1.50 0.12
C ASN A 4 22.71 0.61 0.98
N ILE A 5 21.59 0.15 0.42
CA ILE A 5 20.90 -1.01 0.94
C ILE A 5 21.88 -2.15 0.73
N LYS A 6 22.48 -2.64 1.81
CA LYS A 6 23.46 -3.71 1.75
C LYS A 6 22.84 -4.91 1.05
N HIS A 7 23.55 -5.48 0.10
CA HIS A 7 23.23 -6.74 -0.58
C HIS A 7 23.23 -7.93 0.42
N GLY A 8 22.38 -7.88 1.43
CA GLY A 8 22.29 -8.86 2.53
C GLY A 8 21.00 -8.72 3.30
N ASP A 9 20.28 -7.61 3.12
CA ASP A 9 18.96 -7.44 3.72
C ASP A 9 17.95 -8.27 2.93
N ASP A 10 17.10 -9.03 3.61
CA ASP A 10 15.98 -9.74 2.97
C ASP A 10 15.10 -8.69 2.25
N VAL A 11 15.08 -8.71 0.92
CA VAL A 11 14.32 -7.77 0.09
C VAL A 11 13.06 -8.45 -0.43
N VAL A 12 11.90 -7.85 -0.17
CA VAL A 12 10.59 -8.40 -0.61
C VAL A 12 10.28 -8.04 -2.05
N VAL A 13 10.65 -6.82 -2.48
CA VAL A 13 10.48 -6.37 -3.87
C VAL A 13 11.75 -5.72 -4.36
N THR A 14 12.24 -6.18 -5.48
CA THR A 14 13.36 -5.57 -6.22
C THR A 14 12.89 -5.17 -7.61
N ILE A 15 13.07 -3.91 -7.95
CA ILE A 15 12.83 -3.35 -9.28
C ILE A 15 14.18 -2.90 -9.83
N LYS A 16 14.53 -3.32 -11.06
CA LYS A 16 15.81 -2.99 -11.71
C LYS A 16 15.60 -2.47 -13.12
N ASN A 17 16.20 -1.31 -13.42
CA ASN A 17 16.23 -0.66 -14.74
C ASN A 17 14.83 -0.58 -15.38
N LEU A 18 13.79 -0.38 -14.58
CA LEU A 18 12.41 -0.44 -15.03
C LEU A 18 12.04 0.79 -15.84
N SER A 19 11.53 0.57 -17.05
CA SER A 19 10.91 1.61 -17.87
C SER A 19 9.52 1.17 -18.31
N PHE A 20 8.59 2.13 -18.31
CA PHE A 20 7.20 1.89 -18.67
C PHE A 20 6.55 3.11 -19.31
N SER A 21 5.71 2.87 -20.34
CA SER A 21 4.72 3.83 -20.86
C SER A 21 3.44 3.08 -21.25
N TYR A 22 2.29 3.79 -21.27
CA TYR A 22 1.03 3.20 -21.76
C TYR A 22 0.99 3.12 -23.29
N ASN A 23 1.64 4.05 -23.95
CA ASN A 23 1.74 4.14 -25.43
C ASN A 23 3.22 4.19 -25.80
N SER A 24 3.53 4.04 -27.09
CA SER A 24 4.91 4.10 -27.62
C SER A 24 5.58 5.49 -27.52
N SER A 25 4.99 6.42 -26.80
CA SER A 25 5.50 7.76 -26.50
C SER A 25 6.57 7.74 -25.42
N GLU A 26 7.01 8.90 -24.96
CA GLU A 26 8.00 9.05 -23.88
C GLU A 26 7.67 8.19 -22.66
N PRO A 27 8.71 7.55 -22.05
CA PRO A 27 8.51 6.69 -20.90
C PRO A 27 8.01 7.51 -19.70
N LEU A 28 6.92 7.06 -19.10
CA LEU A 28 6.34 7.63 -17.87
C LEU A 28 7.18 7.27 -16.64
N LEU A 29 7.79 6.08 -16.63
CA LEU A 29 8.83 5.65 -15.70
C LEU A 29 10.04 5.31 -16.56
N ASN A 30 11.21 5.84 -16.21
CA ASN A 30 12.39 5.75 -17.03
C ASN A 30 13.62 5.33 -16.22
N ASP A 31 14.01 4.07 -16.38
CA ASP A 31 15.22 3.50 -15.80
C ASP A 31 15.23 3.70 -14.27
N ILE A 32 14.20 3.17 -13.58
CA ILE A 32 14.09 3.29 -12.13
C ILE A 32 14.51 2.00 -11.43
N ASP A 33 15.18 2.18 -10.29
CA ASP A 33 15.54 1.12 -9.34
C ASP A 33 14.85 1.36 -8.01
N ILE A 34 14.21 0.30 -7.46
CA ILE A 34 13.53 0.34 -6.17
C ILE A 34 13.81 -0.96 -5.41
N PHE A 35 14.14 -0.84 -4.13
CA PHE A 35 14.40 -1.95 -3.24
C PHE A 35 13.53 -1.79 -1.99
N ILE A 36 12.69 -2.78 -1.70
CA ILE A 36 11.80 -2.79 -0.54
C ILE A 36 12.30 -3.85 0.44
N PRO A 37 12.97 -3.45 1.54
CA PRO A 37 13.42 -4.39 2.57
C PRO A 37 12.26 -5.08 3.29
N ASP A 38 12.48 -6.30 3.74
CA ASP A 38 11.52 -7.05 4.55
C ASP A 38 11.21 -6.32 5.86
N GLY A 39 9.96 -6.33 6.30
CA GLY A 39 9.50 -5.65 7.51
C GLY A 39 9.55 -4.11 7.44
N SER A 40 9.93 -3.51 6.31
CA SER A 40 9.97 -2.05 6.16
C SER A 40 8.58 -1.45 5.91
N TYR A 41 8.41 -0.18 6.31
CA TYR A 41 7.30 0.66 5.86
C TYR A 41 7.84 1.66 4.83
N VAL A 42 7.44 1.51 3.58
CA VAL A 42 7.90 2.32 2.47
C VAL A 42 6.78 3.21 1.96
N SER A 43 6.97 4.53 2.03
CA SER A 43 6.04 5.47 1.40
C SER A 43 6.50 5.85 0.00
N ILE A 44 5.56 5.82 -0.95
CA ILE A 44 5.74 6.33 -2.31
C ILE A 44 5.00 7.65 -2.41
N ILE A 45 5.73 8.73 -2.65
CA ILE A 45 5.21 10.09 -2.77
C ILE A 45 5.52 10.69 -4.15
N GLY A 46 4.84 11.75 -4.50
CA GLY A 46 5.04 12.50 -5.75
C GLY A 46 3.78 13.27 -6.13
N GLU A 47 3.89 14.16 -7.07
CA GLU A 47 2.78 14.97 -7.58
C GLU A 47 1.71 14.10 -8.26
N ASN A 48 0.52 14.67 -8.48
CA ASN A 48 -0.49 14.00 -9.28
C ASN A 48 0.04 13.79 -10.70
N GLY A 49 -0.15 12.58 -11.22
CA GLY A 49 0.41 12.20 -12.52
C GLY A 49 1.85 11.66 -12.48
N SER A 50 2.55 11.65 -11.32
CA SER A 50 3.91 11.10 -11.21
C SER A 50 4.00 9.57 -11.29
N CYS A 51 2.95 8.90 -11.69
CA CYS A 51 2.90 7.44 -11.94
C CYS A 51 2.93 6.54 -10.70
N LYS A 52 2.58 7.04 -9.51
CA LYS A 52 2.52 6.24 -8.27
C LYS A 52 1.62 5.00 -8.42
N SER A 53 0.37 5.18 -8.82
CA SER A 53 -0.57 4.06 -9.02
C SER A 53 -0.18 3.16 -10.20
N THR A 54 0.55 3.68 -11.20
CA THR A 54 1.15 2.88 -12.27
C THR A 54 2.24 1.96 -11.71
N LEU A 55 3.12 2.48 -10.86
CA LEU A 55 4.14 1.69 -10.18
C LEU A 55 3.52 0.59 -9.30
N VAL A 56 2.47 0.91 -8.54
CA VAL A 56 1.70 -0.08 -7.78
C VAL A 56 1.15 -1.18 -8.69
N LYS A 57 0.53 -0.83 -9.81
CA LYS A 57 0.00 -1.81 -10.78
C LYS A 57 1.09 -2.69 -11.38
N LEU A 58 2.29 -2.17 -11.61
CA LEU A 58 3.47 -2.92 -12.06
C LEU A 58 3.93 -3.90 -10.97
N ILE A 59 4.04 -3.46 -9.71
CA ILE A 59 4.39 -4.34 -8.58
C ILE A 59 3.35 -5.45 -8.39
N LEU A 60 2.07 -5.15 -8.54
CA LEU A 60 0.99 -6.14 -8.48
C LEU A 60 1.00 -7.13 -9.67
N GLY A 61 1.71 -6.79 -10.75
CA GLY A 61 1.72 -7.59 -11.99
C GLY A 61 0.49 -7.38 -12.87
N LEU A 62 -0.29 -6.33 -12.61
CA LEU A 62 -1.44 -5.91 -13.44
C LEU A 62 -0.98 -5.23 -14.72
N LEU A 63 0.24 -4.70 -14.73
CA LEU A 63 0.94 -4.15 -15.88
C LEU A 63 2.29 -4.86 -16.04
N LYS A 64 2.82 -4.89 -17.26
CA LYS A 64 4.14 -5.44 -17.56
C LYS A 64 5.10 -4.31 -17.90
N PRO A 65 6.32 -4.28 -17.35
CA PRO A 65 7.33 -3.30 -17.75
C PRO A 65 7.73 -3.49 -19.20
N GLN A 66 8.12 -2.40 -19.88
CA GLN A 66 8.68 -2.47 -21.23
C GLN A 66 10.16 -2.84 -21.21
N LYS A 67 10.88 -2.38 -20.17
CA LYS A 67 12.29 -2.72 -19.90
C LYS A 67 12.46 -2.97 -18.40
N GLY A 68 13.52 -3.69 -18.06
CA GLY A 68 13.85 -4.03 -16.69
C GLY A 68 13.03 -5.19 -16.16
N GLU A 69 13.12 -5.42 -14.85
CA GLU A 69 12.46 -6.53 -14.17
C GLU A 69 11.94 -6.15 -12.81
N ILE A 70 10.92 -6.88 -12.36
CA ILE A 70 10.37 -6.81 -10.99
C ILE A 70 10.45 -8.19 -10.39
N ILE A 71 11.27 -8.34 -9.35
CA ILE A 71 11.44 -9.58 -8.60
C ILE A 71 10.71 -9.43 -7.27
N LYS A 72 9.86 -10.40 -6.93
CA LYS A 72 9.09 -10.43 -5.67
C LYS A 72 9.40 -11.71 -4.92
N LYS A 73 9.68 -11.62 -3.61
CA LYS A 73 9.93 -12.78 -2.74
C LYS A 73 8.68 -13.66 -2.61
N SER A 74 7.50 -13.04 -2.61
CA SER A 74 6.20 -13.72 -2.49
C SER A 74 5.20 -13.15 -3.48
N SER A 75 4.29 -14.00 -3.94
CA SER A 75 3.10 -13.58 -4.70
C SER A 75 1.89 -13.27 -3.81
N ASN A 76 1.99 -13.55 -2.50
CA ASN A 76 0.92 -13.30 -1.54
C ASN A 76 0.95 -11.85 -1.08
N ILE A 77 0.29 -10.99 -1.84
CA ILE A 77 0.24 -9.54 -1.64
C ILE A 77 -1.17 -9.13 -1.26
N GLY A 78 -1.32 -8.47 -0.13
CA GLY A 78 -2.54 -7.76 0.23
C GLY A 78 -2.59 -6.40 -0.48
N TYR A 79 -3.70 -6.08 -1.13
CA TYR A 79 -3.86 -4.79 -1.81
C TYR A 79 -5.12 -4.08 -1.37
N VAL A 80 -4.96 -2.84 -0.96
CA VAL A 80 -6.02 -1.90 -0.63
C VAL A 80 -5.99 -0.79 -1.69
N PRO A 81 -6.93 -0.80 -2.65
CA PRO A 81 -7.01 0.23 -3.68
C PRO A 81 -7.44 1.56 -3.08
N GLN A 82 -7.10 2.64 -3.78
CA GLN A 82 -7.70 3.94 -3.53
C GLN A 82 -9.23 3.80 -3.57
N TRP A 83 -9.91 4.40 -2.56
CA TRP A 83 -11.35 4.37 -2.51
C TRP A 83 -11.92 5.01 -3.78
N LEU A 84 -12.49 4.18 -4.63
CA LEU A 84 -13.36 4.64 -5.71
C LEU A 84 -14.79 4.36 -5.26
N ASP A 85 -15.73 5.21 -5.59
CA ASP A 85 -17.18 5.13 -5.29
C ASP A 85 -17.88 3.82 -5.75
N GLY A 86 -17.15 2.73 -5.80
CA GLY A 86 -17.52 1.45 -6.40
C GLY A 86 -18.31 0.49 -5.50
N PHE A 87 -18.48 0.79 -4.21
CA PHE A 87 -19.51 0.08 -3.46
C PHE A 87 -20.83 0.82 -3.70
N ASN A 88 -21.61 0.33 -4.66
CA ASN A 88 -23.00 0.75 -4.77
C ASN A 88 -23.65 0.53 -3.39
N SER A 89 -23.87 1.63 -2.66
CA SER A 89 -24.49 1.61 -1.32
C SER A 89 -25.84 0.95 -1.31
N ASP A 90 -26.50 0.86 -2.48
CA ASP A 90 -27.81 0.26 -2.65
C ASP A 90 -27.77 -1.26 -2.75
N PHE A 91 -26.58 -1.86 -2.89
CA PHE A 91 -26.43 -3.32 -2.92
C PHE A 91 -26.39 -3.86 -1.48
N PRO A 92 -27.39 -4.67 -1.07
CA PRO A 92 -27.53 -5.10 0.33
C PRO A 92 -26.58 -6.28 0.65
N ILE A 93 -25.27 -5.99 0.70
CA ILE A 93 -24.23 -6.95 1.06
C ILE A 93 -23.66 -6.64 2.45
N THR A 94 -23.50 -7.67 3.28
CA THR A 94 -22.89 -7.54 4.61
C THR A 94 -21.37 -7.59 4.55
N VAL A 95 -20.71 -7.08 5.61
CA VAL A 95 -19.27 -7.21 5.81
C VAL A 95 -18.82 -8.66 5.72
N LYS A 96 -19.55 -9.57 6.40
CA LYS A 96 -19.25 -11.01 6.36
C LYS A 96 -19.28 -11.57 4.95
N GLU A 97 -20.28 -11.22 4.16
CA GLU A 97 -20.43 -11.72 2.78
C GLU A 97 -19.29 -11.24 1.87
N VAL A 98 -18.89 -9.97 1.97
CA VAL A 98 -17.74 -9.44 1.21
C VAL A 98 -16.46 -10.21 1.55
N LEU A 99 -16.20 -10.43 2.83
CA LEU A 99 -15.01 -11.17 3.26
C LEU A 99 -15.10 -12.67 2.86
N LEU A 100 -16.28 -13.28 2.90
CA LEU A 100 -16.52 -14.65 2.45
C LEU A 100 -16.27 -14.82 0.95
N ILE A 101 -16.71 -13.87 0.13
CA ILE A 101 -16.47 -13.87 -1.31
C ILE A 101 -14.96 -13.84 -1.57
N HIS A 102 -14.24 -12.94 -0.89
CA HIS A 102 -12.79 -12.84 -1.07
C HIS A 102 -12.05 -14.09 -0.58
N LEU A 103 -12.45 -14.64 0.57
CA LEU A 103 -11.92 -15.90 1.08
C LEU A 103 -12.06 -17.05 0.09
N LYS A 104 -13.20 -17.13 -0.62
CA LYS A 104 -13.44 -18.12 -1.69
C LYS A 104 -12.52 -17.88 -2.90
N THR A 105 -12.28 -16.61 -3.30
CA THR A 105 -11.36 -16.32 -4.41
C THR A 105 -9.93 -16.74 -4.09
N LEU A 106 -9.53 -16.65 -2.82
CA LEU A 106 -8.25 -17.16 -2.32
C LEU A 106 -8.24 -18.69 -2.12
N LYS A 107 -9.35 -19.38 -2.40
CA LYS A 107 -9.52 -20.84 -2.19
C LYS A 107 -9.29 -21.27 -0.73
N LEU A 108 -9.48 -20.36 0.22
CA LEU A 108 -9.39 -20.64 1.65
C LEU A 108 -10.74 -21.15 2.17
N LYS A 109 -10.71 -22.18 3.05
CA LYS A 109 -11.93 -22.82 3.59
C LYS A 109 -12.22 -22.39 5.03
N ASP A 110 -11.22 -21.92 5.76
CA ASP A 110 -11.34 -21.55 7.16
C ASP A 110 -12.03 -20.19 7.33
N THR A 111 -13.30 -20.22 7.70
CA THR A 111 -14.12 -19.03 7.94
C THR A 111 -13.76 -18.29 9.22
N HIS A 112 -13.02 -18.90 10.15
CA HIS A 112 -12.52 -18.22 11.36
C HIS A 112 -11.52 -17.10 11.03
N LEU A 113 -10.87 -17.17 9.87
CA LEU A 113 -10.01 -16.09 9.37
C LEU A 113 -10.75 -14.75 9.26
N ILE A 114 -12.06 -14.77 8.98
CA ILE A 114 -12.87 -13.55 8.91
C ILE A 114 -12.93 -12.87 10.28
N ASP A 115 -13.17 -13.62 11.33
CA ASP A 115 -13.22 -13.07 12.70
C ASP A 115 -11.84 -12.52 13.10
N LYS A 116 -10.77 -13.25 12.76
CA LYS A 116 -9.40 -12.82 13.03
C LYS A 116 -9.05 -11.49 12.37
N VAL A 117 -9.33 -11.33 11.07
CA VAL A 117 -9.01 -10.08 10.37
C VAL A 117 -9.91 -8.93 10.83
N LEU A 118 -11.19 -9.19 11.18
CA LEU A 118 -12.08 -8.19 11.73
C LEU A 118 -11.66 -7.74 13.15
N ASP A 119 -11.14 -8.65 13.98
CA ASP A 119 -10.54 -8.29 15.27
C ASP A 119 -9.31 -7.40 15.06
N THR A 120 -8.44 -7.74 14.11
CA THR A 120 -7.22 -6.95 13.78
C THR A 120 -7.55 -5.50 13.43
N VAL A 121 -8.64 -5.24 12.74
CA VAL A 121 -9.05 -3.89 12.33
C VAL A 121 -10.11 -3.26 13.25
N ASN A 122 -10.43 -3.88 14.40
CA ASN A 122 -11.46 -3.45 15.37
C ASN A 122 -12.86 -3.31 14.74
N MET A 123 -13.23 -4.24 13.85
CA MET A 123 -14.52 -4.20 13.13
C MET A 123 -15.41 -5.43 13.38
N LYS A 124 -15.09 -6.28 14.37
CA LYS A 124 -15.86 -7.52 14.66
C LYS A 124 -17.34 -7.27 14.95
N ALA A 125 -17.65 -6.21 15.69
CA ALA A 125 -19.02 -5.82 16.01
C ALA A 125 -19.87 -5.50 14.75
N PHE A 126 -19.23 -5.13 13.65
CA PHE A 126 -19.88 -4.74 12.39
C PHE A 126 -20.00 -5.88 11.38
N LYS A 127 -19.62 -7.11 11.77
CA LYS A 127 -19.56 -8.30 10.88
C LYS A 127 -20.83 -8.54 10.08
N ASN A 128 -21.99 -8.32 10.69
CA ASN A 128 -23.31 -8.56 10.07
C ASN A 128 -23.97 -7.28 9.54
N ASN A 129 -23.31 -6.13 9.63
CA ASN A 129 -23.83 -4.87 9.11
C ASN A 129 -23.68 -4.83 7.58
N LEU A 130 -24.63 -4.13 6.93
CA LEU A 130 -24.51 -3.82 5.50
C LEU A 130 -23.35 -2.86 5.28
N ILE A 131 -22.54 -3.10 4.25
CA ILE A 131 -21.40 -2.22 3.90
C ILE A 131 -21.88 -0.81 3.59
N GLY A 132 -23.03 -0.67 2.94
CA GLY A 132 -23.61 0.64 2.63
C GLY A 132 -23.77 1.54 3.86
N ASN A 133 -24.08 0.95 5.03
CA ASN A 133 -24.34 1.66 6.29
C ASN A 133 -23.07 2.04 7.07
N LEU A 134 -21.89 1.66 6.60
CA LEU A 134 -20.61 1.99 7.25
C LEU A 134 -20.13 3.39 6.86
N SER A 135 -19.46 4.06 7.82
CA SER A 135 -18.71 5.30 7.51
C SER A 135 -17.54 5.03 6.56
N GLY A 136 -16.99 6.07 5.93
CA GLY A 136 -15.82 5.94 5.05
C GLY A 136 -14.64 5.26 5.74
N GLY A 137 -14.29 5.68 6.95
CA GLY A 137 -13.22 5.07 7.74
C GLY A 137 -13.51 3.61 8.11
N GLN A 138 -14.76 3.26 8.44
CA GLN A 138 -15.15 1.88 8.69
C GLN A 138 -15.04 1.01 7.42
N LYS A 139 -15.49 1.52 6.28
CA LYS A 139 -15.35 0.85 4.99
C LYS A 139 -13.88 0.61 4.66
N GLN A 140 -13.01 1.60 4.89
CA GLN A 140 -11.56 1.47 4.67
C GLN A 140 -10.95 0.38 5.57
N LYS A 141 -11.35 0.29 6.85
CA LYS A 141 -10.94 -0.80 7.73
C LYS A 141 -11.38 -2.17 7.20
N ILE A 142 -12.56 -2.28 6.59
CA ILE A 142 -13.00 -3.54 5.96
C ILE A 142 -12.16 -3.88 4.71
N LEU A 143 -11.75 -2.88 3.91
CA LEU A 143 -10.84 -3.13 2.79
C LEU A 143 -9.47 -3.62 3.27
N ILE A 144 -8.95 -3.07 4.37
CA ILE A 144 -7.73 -3.56 5.01
C ILE A 144 -7.94 -5.01 5.52
N ALA A 145 -9.04 -5.29 6.23
CA ALA A 145 -9.36 -6.64 6.68
C ALA A 145 -9.41 -7.64 5.51
N ARG A 146 -10.01 -7.24 4.38
CA ARG A 146 -10.05 -8.04 3.15
C ARG A 146 -8.64 -8.31 2.62
N ALA A 147 -7.78 -7.30 2.57
CA ALA A 147 -6.42 -7.44 2.09
C ALA A 147 -5.56 -8.35 3.00
N LEU A 148 -5.90 -8.45 4.28
CA LEU A 148 -5.21 -9.30 5.25
C LEU A 148 -5.65 -10.78 5.20
N LEU A 149 -6.77 -11.10 4.51
CA LEU A 149 -7.15 -12.50 4.28
C LEU A 149 -6.06 -13.22 3.49
N GLY A 150 -5.69 -14.40 3.93
CA GLY A 150 -4.59 -15.14 3.32
C GLY A 150 -3.23 -14.84 3.93
N SER A 151 -3.16 -13.99 4.96
CA SER A 151 -1.92 -13.67 5.69
C SER A 151 -0.79 -13.22 4.76
N PRO A 152 -0.94 -12.09 4.04
CA PRO A 152 0.08 -11.60 3.12
C PRO A 152 1.36 -11.19 3.85
N GLU A 153 2.50 -11.30 3.17
CA GLU A 153 3.80 -10.82 3.66
C GLU A 153 4.03 -9.35 3.29
N LEU A 154 3.37 -8.90 2.23
CA LEU A 154 3.42 -7.52 1.72
C LEU A 154 2.01 -6.94 1.65
N LEU A 155 1.82 -5.77 2.26
CA LEU A 155 0.60 -4.97 2.16
C LEU A 155 0.85 -3.73 1.34
N ILE A 156 0.11 -3.56 0.26
CA ILE A 156 0.15 -2.37 -0.59
C ILE A 156 -1.12 -1.56 -0.36
N LEU A 157 -0.95 -0.27 -0.07
CA LEU A 157 -2.03 0.68 0.22
C LEU A 157 -1.95 1.83 -0.79
N ASP A 158 -3.00 2.03 -1.56
CA ASP A 158 -3.07 3.15 -2.51
C ASP A 158 -3.95 4.25 -1.91
N GLU A 159 -3.32 5.29 -1.35
CA GLU A 159 -3.96 6.45 -0.69
C GLU A 159 -4.97 6.06 0.41
N PRO A 160 -4.55 5.35 1.46
CA PRO A 160 -5.47 4.71 2.42
C PRO A 160 -6.30 5.69 3.26
N SER A 161 -5.97 6.97 3.27
CA SER A 161 -6.64 7.99 4.10
C SER A 161 -7.43 9.03 3.32
N THR A 162 -7.44 8.94 1.97
CA THR A 162 -8.12 9.92 1.12
C THR A 162 -9.63 9.89 1.33
N GLY A 163 -10.24 11.07 1.55
CA GLY A 163 -11.69 11.19 1.76
C GLY A 163 -12.21 10.73 3.12
N ILE A 164 -11.32 10.50 4.09
CA ILE A 164 -11.64 10.00 5.43
C ILE A 164 -11.41 11.11 6.46
N ASP A 165 -12.26 11.19 7.50
CA ASP A 165 -12.09 12.13 8.60
C ASP A 165 -10.82 11.87 9.42
N MET A 166 -10.28 12.93 10.06
CA MET A 166 -8.99 12.88 10.77
C MET A 166 -8.93 11.83 11.89
N SER A 167 -10.04 11.56 12.57
CA SER A 167 -10.04 10.59 13.66
C SER A 167 -9.93 9.16 13.10
N SER A 168 -10.68 8.86 12.06
CA SER A 168 -10.61 7.58 11.35
C SER A 168 -9.25 7.37 10.65
N GLN A 169 -8.61 8.44 10.12
CA GLN A 169 -7.26 8.35 9.57
C GLN A 169 -6.24 7.88 10.62
N LYS A 170 -6.27 8.49 11.83
CA LYS A 170 -5.36 8.10 12.93
C LYS A 170 -5.53 6.62 13.30
N ASP A 171 -6.77 6.16 13.39
CA ASP A 171 -7.06 4.75 13.65
C ASP A 171 -6.50 3.82 12.58
N ILE A 172 -6.69 4.17 11.30
CA ILE A 172 -6.19 3.39 10.16
C ILE A 172 -4.67 3.31 10.21
N TYR A 173 -3.97 4.43 10.38
CA TYR A 173 -2.52 4.42 10.48
C TYR A 173 -2.00 3.68 11.71
N SER A 174 -2.72 3.73 12.84
CA SER A 174 -2.38 2.92 14.02
C SER A 174 -2.47 1.41 13.72
N ILE A 175 -3.52 0.97 13.04
CA ILE A 175 -3.67 -0.43 12.62
C ILE A 175 -2.54 -0.85 11.69
N ILE A 176 -2.23 -0.06 10.67
CA ILE A 176 -1.16 -0.36 9.70
C ILE A 176 0.20 -0.40 10.39
N LYS A 177 0.47 0.53 11.30
CA LYS A 177 1.69 0.58 12.09
C LYS A 177 1.84 -0.66 12.98
N ASP A 178 0.77 -1.08 13.63
CA ASP A 178 0.75 -2.31 14.45
C ASP A 178 1.03 -3.55 13.59
N LEU A 179 0.47 -3.66 12.41
CA LEU A 179 0.76 -4.73 11.45
C LEU A 179 2.24 -4.74 11.06
N ASN A 180 2.81 -3.58 10.76
CA ASN A 180 4.22 -3.48 10.41
C ASN A 180 5.13 -3.86 11.59
N LEU A 181 4.95 -3.23 12.77
CA LEU A 181 5.86 -3.39 13.90
C LEU A 181 5.68 -4.71 14.65
N LYS A 182 4.43 -5.18 14.84
CA LYS A 182 4.15 -6.38 15.66
C LYS A 182 4.15 -7.67 14.85
N SER A 183 3.79 -7.60 13.56
CA SER A 183 3.70 -8.76 12.67
C SER A 183 4.82 -8.83 11.65
N ASN A 184 5.78 -7.91 11.69
CA ASN A 184 6.87 -7.75 10.71
C ASN A 184 6.37 -7.68 9.25
N MET A 185 5.14 -7.15 9.06
CA MET A 185 4.55 -7.03 7.73
C MET A 185 5.24 -5.92 6.94
N THR A 186 5.69 -6.22 5.73
CA THR A 186 6.19 -5.18 4.84
C THR A 186 5.03 -4.36 4.31
N VAL A 187 5.17 -3.02 4.33
CA VAL A 187 4.13 -2.09 3.88
C VAL A 187 4.67 -1.20 2.78
N ILE A 188 3.94 -1.08 1.68
CA ILE A 188 4.10 -0.04 0.67
C ILE A 188 2.85 0.82 0.70
N ALA A 189 2.98 2.11 0.98
CA ALA A 189 1.88 3.06 0.97
C ALA A 189 2.12 4.18 -0.04
N VAL A 190 1.19 4.38 -0.97
CA VAL A 190 1.14 5.60 -1.76
C VAL A 190 0.51 6.68 -0.88
N GLU A 191 1.22 7.80 -0.71
CA GLU A 191 0.84 8.80 0.28
C GLU A 191 0.84 10.22 -0.27
N HIS A 192 -0.14 10.99 0.22
CA HIS A 192 -0.19 12.44 0.08
C HIS A 192 -0.14 13.14 1.45
N ASN A 193 -0.41 12.39 2.54
CA ASN A 193 -0.37 12.91 3.90
C ASN A 193 1.07 12.84 4.44
N MET A 194 1.73 14.00 4.48
CA MET A 194 3.13 14.09 4.93
C MET A 194 3.32 13.74 6.40
N ASP A 195 2.33 14.01 7.25
CA ASP A 195 2.41 13.64 8.67
C ASP A 195 2.44 12.10 8.81
N ALA A 196 1.66 11.39 7.99
CA ALA A 196 1.68 9.94 7.95
C ALA A 196 3.01 9.39 7.43
N VAL A 197 3.59 10.00 6.39
CA VAL A 197 4.92 9.66 5.87
C VAL A 197 5.98 9.80 6.96
N LEU A 198 6.03 10.95 7.62
CA LEU A 198 7.03 11.26 8.66
C LEU A 198 6.90 10.38 9.91
N ALA A 199 5.66 9.95 10.24
CA ALA A 199 5.38 9.16 11.45
C ALA A 199 5.60 7.66 11.28
N ASN A 200 5.47 7.13 10.06
CA ASN A 200 5.39 5.68 9.86
C ASN A 200 6.50 5.12 8.97
N SER A 201 7.09 5.89 8.05
CA SER A 201 8.02 5.36 7.05
C SER A 201 9.38 5.01 7.63
N THR A 202 9.99 3.95 7.11
CA THR A 202 11.43 3.65 7.19
C THR A 202 12.17 4.25 6.00
N PHE A 203 11.57 4.14 4.81
CA PHE A 203 12.08 4.71 3.57
C PHE A 203 10.99 5.45 2.83
N VAL A 204 11.39 6.46 2.07
CA VAL A 204 10.50 7.24 1.21
C VAL A 204 11.05 7.22 -0.22
N TYR A 205 10.23 6.79 -1.17
CA TYR A 205 10.51 6.94 -2.59
C TYR A 205 9.70 8.11 -3.14
N LYS A 206 10.41 9.13 -3.63
CA LYS A 206 9.79 10.24 -4.36
C LYS A 206 9.85 9.97 -5.85
N LEU A 207 8.69 9.94 -6.50
CA LEU A 207 8.58 9.89 -7.95
C LEU A 207 8.48 11.31 -8.49
N LYS A 208 9.42 11.66 -9.38
CA LYS A 208 9.50 12.96 -10.06
C LYS A 208 10.09 12.76 -11.46
N ASP A 209 9.46 13.32 -12.49
CA ASP A 209 9.95 13.32 -13.89
C ASP A 209 10.34 11.92 -14.38
N GLY A 210 9.52 10.92 -14.06
CA GLY A 210 9.75 9.52 -14.45
C GLY A 210 10.90 8.82 -13.71
N LYS A 211 11.50 9.44 -12.71
CA LYS A 211 12.59 8.89 -11.88
C LYS A 211 12.08 8.59 -10.47
N ALA A 212 12.80 7.69 -9.78
CA ALA A 212 12.56 7.34 -8.39
C ALA A 212 13.76 7.74 -7.53
N PHE A 213 13.52 8.55 -6.52
CA PHE A 213 14.55 9.00 -5.55
C PHE A 213 14.25 8.39 -4.20
N CYS A 214 15.21 7.67 -3.63
CA CYS A 214 15.09 7.00 -2.34
C CYS A 214 15.74 7.81 -1.22
N TYR A 215 15.02 7.92 -0.11
CA TYR A 215 15.49 8.57 1.12
C TYR A 215 15.20 7.65 2.30
N ASP A 216 16.15 7.48 3.21
CA ASP A 216 15.81 7.02 4.54
C ASP A 216 15.02 8.10 5.29
N ILE A 217 14.25 7.71 6.29
CA ILE A 217 13.32 8.63 6.95
C ILE A 217 14.05 9.78 7.68
N LYS A 218 15.29 9.57 8.16
CA LYS A 218 16.05 10.61 8.85
C LYS A 218 16.43 11.71 7.88
N ARG A 219 17.03 11.33 6.74
CA ARG A 219 17.40 12.28 5.68
C ARG A 219 16.17 12.97 5.09
N PHE A 220 15.07 12.22 4.92
CA PHE A 220 13.83 12.79 4.43
C PHE A 220 13.28 13.89 5.37
N LYS A 221 13.29 13.65 6.70
CA LYS A 221 12.89 14.65 7.71
C LYS A 221 13.74 15.92 7.64
N GLU A 222 15.06 15.78 7.57
CA GLU A 222 15.98 16.92 7.45
C GLU A 222 15.64 17.80 6.24
N ILE A 223 15.48 17.19 5.05
CA ILE A 223 15.13 17.92 3.83
C ILE A 223 13.77 18.62 3.97
N TYR A 224 12.78 17.91 4.54
CA TYR A 224 11.43 18.43 4.70
C TYR A 224 11.36 19.61 5.69
N GLU A 225 12.04 19.52 6.83
CA GLU A 225 12.10 20.56 7.85
C GLU A 225 12.86 21.80 7.36
N ASN A 226 13.96 21.61 6.64
CA ASN A 226 14.78 22.69 6.08
C ASN A 226 14.16 23.33 4.83
N LYS A 227 13.03 22.81 4.31
CA LYS A 227 12.44 23.22 3.03
C LYS A 227 13.44 23.15 1.85
N GLU A 228 14.40 22.22 1.92
CA GLU A 228 15.32 21.96 0.82
C GLU A 228 14.54 21.37 -0.37
N GLU A 229 15.00 21.65 -1.59
CA GLU A 229 14.42 21.00 -2.78
C GLU A 229 14.74 19.51 -2.77
N PHE A 230 13.70 18.71 -2.94
CA PHE A 230 13.87 17.27 -3.20
C PHE A 230 14.33 17.09 -4.65
N PHE A 231 15.47 16.51 -4.86
CA PHE A 231 15.97 16.15 -6.17
C PHE A 231 15.19 14.99 -6.77
#